data_30b25e14504104be0510ab0518289d77
#
_entry.id   30b25e14504104be0510ab0518289d77
#
_cell.length_a   1.000
_cell.length_b   1.000
_cell.length_c   1.000
_cell.angle_alpha   90.00
_cell.angle_beta   90.00
_cell.angle_gamma   90.00
#
_symmetry.space_group_name_H-M   'P 1'
#
loop_
_entity.id
_entity.type
_entity.pdbx_description
1 polymer ?
#
loop_
_entity_poly.entity_id
_entity_poly.type
_entity_poly.pdbx_seq_one_letter_code
_entity_poly.pdbx_strand_id
1 'polypeptide(L)'
;MSTSAVEREIPDAIDVKVSDDTLSVELRDGRTISVPLDWYPRLTHATEAERNNWRIIGRGNGIHWEDIDEDISVEGLLAGRPSGESQSSFKKWLESR
;
A
#
# COMPACT_ATOMS: atom_id res chain seq x y z
N MET A 1 21.66 -24.97 9.22
CA MET A 1 21.01 -24.04 9.76
C MET A 1 20.15 -23.34 8.90
N SER A 2 19.11 -23.18 9.14
CA SER A 2 18.34 -22.64 8.27
C SER A 2 17.73 -21.50 8.75
N THR A 3 18.42 -20.52 8.81
CA THR A 3 17.89 -19.27 9.16
C THR A 3 17.21 -18.61 8.01
N SER A 4 17.23 -19.23 6.86
CA SER A 4 16.63 -18.57 5.72
C SER A 4 15.14 -18.35 5.88
N ALA A 5 14.47 -19.20 6.62
CA ALA A 5 13.06 -18.99 6.86
C ALA A 5 12.82 -17.72 7.67
N VAL A 6 13.68 -17.46 8.64
CA VAL A 6 13.57 -16.26 9.44
C VAL A 6 13.90 -15.04 8.60
N GLU A 7 14.89 -15.17 7.75
CA GLU A 7 15.29 -14.05 6.92
C GLU A 7 14.22 -13.64 5.92
N ARG A 8 13.32 -14.56 5.61
CA ARG A 8 12.28 -14.27 4.64
C ARG A 8 11.01 -13.78 5.27
N GLU A 9 10.98 -13.69 6.58
CA GLU A 9 9.80 -13.19 7.23
C GLU A 9 9.60 -11.73 6.90
N ILE A 10 8.37 -11.41 6.51
CA ILE A 10 7.98 -10.05 6.21
C ILE A 10 7.15 -9.56 7.37
N PRO A 11 7.55 -8.48 8.04
CA PRO A 11 6.79 -8.00 9.19
C PRO A 11 5.41 -7.50 8.78
N ASP A 12 4.47 -7.62 9.69
CA ASP A 12 3.10 -7.18 9.45
C ASP A 12 3.01 -5.67 9.46
N ALA A 13 2.10 -5.14 8.65
CA ALA A 13 1.71 -3.74 8.76
C ALA A 13 0.83 -3.57 10.00
N ILE A 14 1.04 -2.49 10.74
CA ILE A 14 0.23 -2.21 11.92
C ILE A 14 -0.45 -0.85 11.87
N ASP A 15 0.00 0.07 11.03
CA ASP A 15 -0.64 1.36 10.88
C ASP A 15 -0.27 1.97 9.54
N VAL A 16 -1.10 2.87 9.04
CA VAL A 16 -0.92 3.51 7.74
C VAL A 16 -1.23 4.99 7.87
N LYS A 17 -0.43 5.82 7.22
CA LYS A 17 -0.69 7.24 7.11
C LYS A 17 -0.51 7.67 5.67
N VAL A 18 -1.45 8.43 5.16
CA VAL A 18 -1.40 8.92 3.78
C VAL A 18 -1.48 10.43 3.82
N SER A 19 -0.46 11.09 3.30
CA SER A 19 -0.46 12.53 3.14
C SER A 19 -0.71 12.87 1.68
N ASP A 20 -0.56 14.14 1.32
CA ASP A 20 -0.79 14.56 -0.07
C ASP A 20 0.25 13.99 -1.02
N ASP A 21 1.41 13.60 -0.53
CA ASP A 21 2.49 13.16 -1.40
C ASP A 21 3.17 11.88 -0.93
N THR A 22 2.81 11.33 0.23
CA THR A 22 3.55 10.20 0.80
C THR A 22 2.62 9.17 1.41
N LEU A 23 2.93 7.91 1.16
CA LEU A 23 2.31 6.78 1.86
C LEU A 23 3.33 6.24 2.85
N SER A 24 2.96 6.17 4.13
CA SER A 24 3.82 5.65 5.18
C SER A 24 3.13 4.48 5.86
N VAL A 25 3.83 3.38 6.01
CA VAL A 25 3.31 2.17 6.63
C VAL A 25 4.23 1.78 7.77
N GLU A 26 3.67 1.68 8.97
CA GLU A 26 4.41 1.21 10.13
C GLU A 26 4.36 -0.29 10.20
N LEU A 27 5.49 -0.89 10.45
CA LEU A 27 5.64 -2.33 10.52
C LEU A 27 5.84 -2.78 11.97
N ARG A 28 5.46 -4.02 12.22
CA ARG A 28 5.50 -4.56 13.58
C ARG A 28 6.93 -4.64 14.16
N ASP A 29 7.93 -4.69 13.29
CA ASP A 29 9.32 -4.75 13.74
C ASP A 29 9.89 -3.37 14.09
N GLY A 30 9.08 -2.32 14.04
CA GLY A 30 9.52 -0.97 14.42
C GLY A 30 9.90 -0.09 13.26
N ARG A 31 9.99 -0.63 12.06
CA ARG A 31 10.34 0.18 10.90
C ARG A 31 9.11 0.88 10.35
N THR A 32 9.35 1.99 9.68
CA THR A 32 8.32 2.67 8.89
C THR A 32 8.83 2.75 7.46
N ILE A 33 7.99 2.35 6.51
CA ILE A 33 8.33 2.45 5.10
C ILE A 33 7.52 3.58 4.51
N SER A 34 8.18 4.53 3.89
CA SER A 34 7.52 5.64 3.23
C SER A 34 7.87 5.63 1.76
N VAL A 35 6.86 5.78 0.91
CA VAL A 35 7.04 5.80 -0.54
C VAL A 35 6.25 6.97 -1.11
N PRO A 36 6.65 7.46 -2.30
CA PRO A 36 5.86 8.52 -2.95
C PRO A 36 4.44 8.05 -3.24
N LEU A 37 3.47 8.90 -2.96
CA LEU A 37 2.08 8.56 -3.24
C LEU A 37 1.85 8.35 -4.73
N ASP A 38 2.66 9.01 -5.56
CA ASP A 38 2.56 8.89 -7.02
C ASP A 38 2.82 7.47 -7.53
N TRP A 39 3.41 6.61 -6.71
CA TRP A 39 3.53 5.20 -7.08
C TRP A 39 2.17 4.53 -7.23
N TYR A 40 1.12 5.12 -6.64
CA TYR A 40 -0.22 4.56 -6.63
C TYR A 40 -1.21 5.60 -7.13
N PRO A 41 -1.45 5.65 -8.45
CA PRO A 41 -2.27 6.72 -9.03
C PRO A 41 -3.68 6.83 -8.45
N ARG A 42 -4.29 5.71 -8.09
CA ARG A 42 -5.62 5.77 -7.47
C ARG A 42 -5.58 6.52 -6.15
N LEU A 43 -4.53 6.31 -5.36
CA LEU A 43 -4.38 7.05 -4.11
C LEU A 43 -4.12 8.53 -4.35
N THR A 44 -3.35 8.85 -5.38
CA THR A 44 -3.07 10.25 -5.71
C THR A 44 -4.36 10.99 -6.06
N HIS A 45 -5.29 10.33 -6.74
CA HIS A 45 -6.54 10.94 -7.18
C HIS A 45 -7.68 10.74 -6.19
N ALA A 46 -7.43 10.08 -5.06
CA ALA A 46 -8.45 9.84 -4.06
C ALA A 46 -8.68 11.08 -3.21
N THR A 47 -9.86 11.17 -2.61
CA THR A 47 -10.15 12.22 -1.64
C THR A 47 -9.43 11.89 -0.32
N GLU A 48 -9.36 12.86 0.57
CA GLU A 48 -8.76 12.63 1.88
C GLU A 48 -9.53 11.55 2.63
N ALA A 49 -10.85 11.57 2.57
CA ALA A 49 -11.66 10.56 3.23
C ALA A 49 -11.38 9.18 2.68
N GLU A 50 -11.23 9.06 1.36
CA GLU A 50 -10.92 7.78 0.73
C GLU A 50 -9.53 7.29 1.12
N ARG A 51 -8.55 8.18 1.18
CA ARG A 51 -7.18 7.83 1.59
C ARG A 51 -7.14 7.32 3.02
N ASN A 52 -8.02 7.80 3.87
CA ASN A 52 -8.06 7.41 5.26
C ASN A 52 -8.94 6.20 5.53
N ASN A 53 -9.65 5.71 4.52
CA ASN A 53 -10.53 4.56 4.68
C ASN A 53 -9.81 3.29 4.21
N TRP A 54 -8.86 2.85 5.01
CA TRP A 54 -8.07 1.66 4.72
C TRP A 54 -8.26 0.63 5.82
N ARG A 55 -7.94 -0.61 5.51
CA ARG A 55 -7.90 -1.66 6.51
C ARG A 55 -6.74 -2.61 6.21
N ILE A 56 -6.21 -3.21 7.25
CA ILE A 56 -5.14 -4.18 7.12
C ILE A 56 -5.77 -5.53 6.83
N ILE A 57 -5.25 -6.22 5.82
CA ILE A 57 -5.77 -7.51 5.39
C ILE A 57 -4.65 -8.55 5.41
N GLY A 58 -5.04 -9.84 5.28
CA GLY A 58 -4.06 -10.92 5.17
C GLY A 58 -3.16 -11.03 6.38
N ARG A 59 -3.70 -10.78 7.58
CA ARG A 59 -2.93 -10.88 8.83
C ARG A 59 -1.74 -9.91 8.84
N GLY A 60 -1.90 -8.74 8.22
CA GLY A 60 -0.83 -7.76 8.18
C GLY A 60 0.00 -7.79 6.92
N ASN A 61 -0.31 -8.68 5.98
CA ASN A 61 0.46 -8.75 4.74
C ASN A 61 0.14 -7.64 3.77
N GLY A 62 -1.01 -7.02 3.89
CA GLY A 62 -1.43 -6.01 2.93
C GLY A 62 -2.37 -4.99 3.52
N ILE A 63 -2.62 -3.94 2.74
CA ILE A 63 -3.54 -2.87 3.07
C ILE A 63 -4.53 -2.73 1.93
N HIS A 64 -5.81 -2.58 2.26
CA HIS A 64 -6.87 -2.47 1.27
C HIS A 64 -7.62 -1.15 1.48
N TRP A 65 -7.85 -0.43 0.37
CA TRP A 65 -8.68 0.77 0.35
C TRP A 65 -9.96 0.44 -0.38
N GLU A 66 -11.05 0.38 0.37
CA GLU A 66 -12.34 -0.08 -0.16
C GLU A 66 -12.91 0.84 -1.24
N ASP A 67 -12.84 2.14 -1.00
CA ASP A 67 -13.52 3.09 -1.88
C ASP A 67 -12.89 3.19 -3.27
N ILE A 68 -11.63 2.88 -3.38
CA ILE A 68 -10.90 3.00 -4.64
C ILE A 68 -10.41 1.66 -5.15
N ASP A 69 -10.74 0.58 -4.44
CA ASP A 69 -10.37 -0.79 -4.81
C ASP A 69 -8.86 -0.90 -5.04
N GLU A 70 -8.10 -0.44 -4.05
CA GLU A 70 -6.64 -0.51 -4.11
C GLU A 70 -6.11 -1.48 -3.07
N ASP A 71 -5.18 -2.34 -3.48
CA ASP A 71 -4.49 -3.27 -2.58
C ASP A 71 -3.00 -3.05 -2.69
N ILE A 72 -2.35 -2.93 -1.55
CA ILE A 72 -0.90 -2.77 -1.51
C ILE A 72 -0.33 -3.81 -0.54
N SER A 73 0.66 -4.58 -1.01
CA SER A 73 1.30 -5.57 -0.14
C SER A 73 2.53 -4.99 0.53
N VAL A 74 2.78 -5.43 1.75
CA VAL A 74 4.00 -5.04 2.45
C VAL A 74 5.22 -5.52 1.68
N GLU A 75 5.13 -6.73 1.13
CA GLU A 75 6.23 -7.26 0.32
C GLU A 75 6.54 -6.37 -0.86
N GLY A 76 5.51 -5.88 -1.55
CA GLY A 76 5.70 -4.98 -2.68
C GLY A 76 6.35 -3.66 -2.26
N LEU A 77 5.94 -3.13 -1.11
CA LEU A 77 6.56 -1.91 -0.59
C LEU A 77 8.04 -2.12 -0.29
N LEU A 78 8.36 -3.22 0.38
CA LEU A 78 9.75 -3.52 0.71
C LEU A 78 10.60 -3.75 -0.53
N ALA A 79 10.01 -4.33 -1.57
CA ALA A 79 10.72 -4.58 -2.82
C ALA A 79 10.81 -3.35 -3.72
N GLY A 80 10.17 -2.25 -3.33
CA GLY A 80 10.21 -1.04 -4.13
C GLY A 80 9.37 -1.11 -5.40
N ARG A 81 8.28 -1.85 -5.38
CA ARG A 81 7.42 -2.01 -6.56
C ARG A 81 6.25 -1.05 -6.51
N PRO A 82 6.14 -0.13 -7.48
CA PRO A 82 4.95 0.73 -7.58
C PRO A 82 3.76 -0.04 -8.12
N SER A 83 2.63 0.64 -8.25
CA SER A 83 1.41 0.03 -8.77
C SER A 83 1.67 -0.55 -10.15
N GLY A 84 1.17 -1.76 -10.37
CA GLY A 84 1.23 -2.39 -11.69
C GLY A 84 0.01 -2.10 -12.55
N GLU A 85 -0.85 -1.19 -12.12
CA GLU A 85 -2.07 -0.92 -12.87
C GLU A 85 -1.77 -0.30 -14.24
N SER A 86 -2.42 -0.81 -15.29
CA SER A 86 -2.22 -0.27 -16.62
C SER A 86 -2.88 1.10 -16.74
N GLN A 87 -2.41 1.87 -17.74
CA GLN A 87 -3.00 3.19 -17.97
C GLN A 87 -4.46 3.08 -18.39
N SER A 88 -4.82 2.04 -19.15
CA SER A 88 -6.21 1.88 -19.57
C SER A 88 -7.11 1.53 -18.40
N SER A 89 -6.64 0.71 -17.47
CA SER A 89 -7.39 0.37 -16.27
C SER A 89 -7.60 1.62 -15.40
N PHE A 90 -6.54 2.38 -15.21
CA PHE A 90 -6.60 3.59 -14.42
C PHE A 90 -7.54 4.62 -15.04
N LYS A 91 -7.48 4.77 -16.36
CA LYS A 91 -8.37 5.70 -17.05
C LYS A 91 -9.82 5.32 -16.89
N LYS A 92 -10.14 4.03 -17.00
CA LYS A 92 -11.51 3.56 -16.79
C LYS A 92 -11.97 3.86 -15.37
N TRP A 93 -11.09 3.67 -14.41
CA TRP A 93 -11.43 3.96 -13.02
C TRP A 93 -11.72 5.45 -12.84
N LEU A 94 -10.88 6.32 -13.42
CA LEU A 94 -11.11 7.77 -13.34
C LEU A 94 -12.46 8.16 -13.95
N GLU A 95 -12.80 7.55 -15.08
CA GLU A 95 -14.05 7.89 -15.78
C GLU A 95 -15.27 7.41 -15.00
N SER A 96 -15.11 6.46 -14.11
CA SER A 96 -16.21 5.93 -13.33
C SER A 96 -16.50 6.73 -12.07
N ARG A 97 -15.70 7.73 -11.76
CA ARG A 97 -15.82 8.50 -10.52
C ARG A 97 -16.76 9.66 -10.64
#